data_01bc809b3ac8a6c3093b672f914e14cd
#
_entry.id   01bc809b3ac8a6c3093b672f914e14cd
#
_cell.length_a   1.000
_cell.length_b   1.000
_cell.length_c   1.000
_cell.angle_alpha   90.00
_cell.angle_beta   90.00
_cell.angle_gamma   90.00
#
_symmetry.space_group_name_H-M   'P 1'
#
loop_
_entity.id
_entity.type
_entity.pdbx_description
1 polymer ?
#
loop_
_entity_poly.entity_id
_entity_poly.type
_entity_poly.pdbx_seq_one_letter_code
_entity_poly.pdbx_strand_id
1 'polypeptide(L)'
;MIEIADIFRKHGSSYLNQYSHTMLPSHRKTFEDILKCRTPIMGGKVYFCPDCKKHEYSYHSCGNRNCPKCQNDKANLWLEKNKKLLLPVNHFMVTFTLPAELRTLARSNQKLFYSILFKASSKTMEKLSIPL
;
A
#
# COMPACT_ATOMS: atom_id res chain seq x y z
N MET A 1 -4.13 16.63 12.09
CA MET A 1 -4.55 15.32 11.52
C MET A 1 -3.79 14.24 12.26
N ILE A 2 -4.47 13.23 12.78
CA ILE A 2 -3.82 12.10 13.49
C ILE A 2 -3.23 11.16 12.44
N GLU A 3 -1.96 10.82 12.61
CA GLU A 3 -1.25 9.88 11.74
C GLU A 3 -1.14 8.50 12.40
N ILE A 4 -1.00 7.45 11.59
CA ILE A 4 -0.75 6.08 12.11
C ILE A 4 0.52 6.03 12.97
N ALA A 5 1.53 6.81 12.62
CA ALA A 5 2.74 6.94 13.44
C ALA A 5 2.46 7.47 14.86
N ASP A 6 1.48 8.34 15.04
CA ASP A 6 1.11 8.88 16.36
C ASP A 6 0.43 7.80 17.22
N ILE A 7 -0.41 6.98 16.59
CA ILE A 7 -1.03 5.81 17.25
C ILE A 7 0.07 4.83 17.70
N PHE A 8 1.05 4.56 16.82
CA PHE A 8 2.18 3.68 17.14
C PHE A 8 3.07 4.24 18.24
N ARG A 9 3.31 5.56 18.28
CA ARG A 9 4.05 6.21 19.38
C ARG A 9 3.32 6.06 20.70
N LYS A 10 1.99 6.21 20.70
CA LYS A 10 1.17 6.18 21.91
C LYS A 10 0.96 4.77 22.45
N HIS A 11 0.70 3.80 21.60
CA HIS A 11 0.26 2.46 21.99
C HIS A 11 1.24 1.34 21.63
N GLY A 12 2.30 1.66 20.88
CA GLY A 12 3.20 0.67 20.32
C GLY A 12 4.00 -0.11 21.33
N SER A 13 4.46 0.53 22.42
CA SER A 13 5.19 -0.15 23.48
C SER A 13 4.33 -1.22 24.16
N SER A 14 3.08 -0.88 24.50
CA SER A 14 2.14 -1.83 25.09
C SER A 14 1.84 -3.00 24.14
N TYR A 15 1.62 -2.72 22.87
CA TYR A 15 1.39 -3.74 21.84
C TYR A 15 2.61 -4.66 21.68
N LEU A 16 3.81 -4.11 21.60
CA LEU A 16 5.05 -4.90 21.47
C LEU A 16 5.30 -5.77 22.70
N ASN A 17 5.06 -5.27 23.92
CA ASN A 17 5.20 -6.06 25.14
C ASN A 17 4.28 -7.28 25.15
N GLN A 18 3.06 -7.13 24.62
CA GLN A 18 2.07 -8.21 24.60
C GLN A 18 2.29 -9.21 23.46
N TYR A 19 2.66 -8.75 22.26
CA TYR A 19 2.64 -9.55 21.04
C TYR A 19 4.00 -9.77 20.35
N SER A 20 5.10 -9.23 20.90
CA SER A 20 6.42 -9.31 20.25
C SER A 20 6.88 -10.74 19.97
N HIS A 21 6.49 -11.71 20.80
CA HIS A 21 6.87 -13.12 20.67
C HIS A 21 6.17 -13.85 19.49
N THR A 22 5.01 -13.34 19.06
CA THR A 22 4.26 -13.88 17.91
C THR A 22 4.45 -13.06 16.64
N MET A 23 5.13 -11.91 16.75
CA MET A 23 5.27 -10.97 15.64
C MET A 23 6.36 -11.43 14.66
N LEU A 24 6.01 -11.50 13.36
CA LEU A 24 6.98 -11.76 12.31
C LEU A 24 8.03 -10.65 12.22
N PRO A 25 9.30 -10.96 11.90
CA PRO A 25 10.36 -9.95 11.73
C PRO A 25 10.00 -8.84 10.72
N SER A 26 9.28 -9.19 9.65
CA SER A 26 8.78 -8.24 8.65
C SER A 26 7.78 -7.24 9.21
N HIS A 27 6.92 -7.66 10.16
CA HIS A 27 5.95 -6.79 10.82
C HIS A 27 6.66 -5.83 11.77
N ARG A 28 7.64 -6.32 12.52
CA ARG A 28 8.47 -5.49 13.41
C ARG A 28 9.21 -4.41 12.63
N LYS A 29 9.85 -4.81 11.52
CA LYS A 29 10.50 -3.85 10.63
C LYS A 29 9.51 -2.80 10.09
N THR A 30 8.32 -3.21 9.66
CA THR A 30 7.29 -2.29 9.18
C THR A 30 6.88 -1.27 10.24
N PHE A 31 6.69 -1.73 11.47
CA PHE A 31 6.36 -0.88 12.61
C PHE A 31 7.45 0.19 12.85
N GLU A 32 8.71 -0.21 12.87
CA GLU A 32 9.85 0.70 13.02
C GLU A 32 9.97 1.68 11.83
N ASP A 33 9.82 1.19 10.61
CA ASP A 33 9.88 2.00 9.40
C ASP A 33 8.81 3.10 9.40
N ILE A 34 7.58 2.78 9.82
CA ILE A 34 6.49 3.77 9.92
C ILE A 34 6.79 4.83 10.98
N LEU A 35 7.31 4.43 12.13
CA LEU A 35 7.68 5.36 13.20
C LEU A 35 8.78 6.35 12.78
N LYS A 36 9.76 5.87 12.02
CA LYS A 36 10.91 6.67 11.55
C LYS A 36 10.62 7.47 10.29
N CYS A 37 9.51 7.15 9.58
CA CYS A 37 9.20 7.72 8.27
C CYS A 37 9.09 9.24 8.31
N ARG A 38 9.89 9.93 7.47
CA ARG A 38 9.95 11.41 7.39
C ARG A 38 10.28 12.08 8.73
N THR A 39 11.16 11.47 9.50
CA THR A 39 11.73 12.07 10.71
C THR A 39 13.24 12.30 10.53
N PRO A 40 13.88 13.09 11.41
CA PRO A 40 15.32 13.32 11.36
C PRO A 40 16.15 12.03 11.38
N ILE A 41 15.63 10.93 11.97
CA ILE A 41 16.30 9.62 12.07
C ILE A 41 16.57 9.03 10.67
N MET A 42 15.72 9.35 9.67
CA MET A 42 15.90 8.87 8.30
C MET A 42 16.91 9.69 7.50
N GLY A 43 17.48 10.74 8.10
CA GLY A 43 18.26 11.73 7.36
C GLY A 43 17.38 12.55 6.42
N GLY A 44 18.01 13.43 5.64
CA GLY A 44 17.25 14.29 4.75
C GLY A 44 18.13 15.32 4.05
N LYS A 45 17.46 16.29 3.43
CA LYS A 45 18.06 17.43 2.77
C LYS A 45 17.59 18.71 3.44
N VAL A 46 18.48 19.67 3.52
CA VAL A 46 18.18 21.03 3.99
C VAL A 46 18.19 21.94 2.77
N TYR A 47 17.11 22.67 2.60
CA TYR A 47 16.98 23.70 1.58
C TYR A 47 17.04 25.07 2.25
N PHE A 48 17.84 25.97 1.70
CA PHE A 48 17.88 27.35 2.13
C PHE A 48 17.11 28.22 1.16
N CYS A 49 16.15 28.99 1.64
CA CYS A 49 15.42 29.96 0.84
C CYS A 49 16.17 31.32 0.94
N PRO A 50 16.71 31.86 -0.17
CA PRO A 50 17.43 33.14 -0.15
C PRO A 50 16.51 34.33 0.15
N ASP A 51 15.22 34.25 -0.23
CA ASP A 51 14.26 35.35 -0.08
C ASP A 51 13.83 35.53 1.37
N CYS A 52 13.42 34.44 2.02
CA CYS A 52 12.95 34.52 3.42
C CYS A 52 14.03 34.14 4.45
N LYS A 53 15.25 33.77 4.00
CA LYS A 53 16.40 33.37 4.82
C LYS A 53 16.11 32.23 5.81
N LYS A 54 15.15 31.34 5.45
CA LYS A 54 14.75 30.19 6.28
C LYS A 54 15.31 28.89 5.73
N HIS A 55 15.57 27.96 6.63
CA HIS A 55 15.90 26.60 6.29
C HIS A 55 14.64 25.73 6.30
N GLU A 56 14.45 24.94 5.25
CA GLU A 56 13.40 23.94 5.14
C GLU A 56 14.03 22.55 5.13
N TYR A 57 13.49 21.66 5.95
CA TYR A 57 14.00 20.30 6.11
C TYR A 57 13.09 19.31 5.40
N SER A 58 13.65 18.54 4.47
CA SER A 58 12.95 17.45 3.78
C SER A 58 13.56 16.11 4.19
N TYR A 59 12.88 15.38 5.06
CA TYR A 59 13.34 14.09 5.55
C TYR A 59 12.98 12.95 4.59
N HIS A 60 13.87 11.94 4.52
CA HIS A 60 13.65 10.78 3.65
C HIS A 60 12.46 9.95 4.11
N SER A 61 11.77 9.35 3.13
CA SER A 61 10.68 8.41 3.33
C SER A 61 11.22 7.01 3.62
N CYS A 62 10.48 6.19 4.40
CA CYS A 62 10.90 4.82 4.68
C CYS A 62 10.75 3.86 3.47
N GLY A 63 9.99 4.24 2.44
CA GLY A 63 9.72 3.42 1.26
C GLY A 63 8.95 2.12 1.52
N ASN A 64 8.58 1.82 2.77
CA ASN A 64 7.89 0.59 3.11
C ASN A 64 6.50 0.54 2.46
N ARG A 65 6.17 -0.62 1.86
CA ARG A 65 4.88 -0.83 1.17
C ARG A 65 3.65 -0.71 2.07
N ASN A 66 3.82 -0.89 3.37
CA ASN A 66 2.74 -0.80 4.35
C ASN A 66 2.68 0.58 5.02
N CYS A 67 3.57 1.51 4.67
CA CYS A 67 3.54 2.87 5.21
C CYS A 67 2.48 3.71 4.47
N PRO A 68 1.43 4.20 5.15
CA PRO A 68 0.35 4.94 4.49
C PRO A 68 0.85 6.25 3.86
N LYS A 69 1.81 6.95 4.47
CA LYS A 69 2.42 8.16 3.87
C LYS A 69 3.11 7.84 2.54
N CYS A 70 3.94 6.79 2.49
CA CYS A 70 4.67 6.43 1.28
C CYS A 70 3.74 5.88 0.19
N GLN A 71 2.70 5.13 0.57
CA GLN A 71 1.75 4.58 -0.39
C GLN A 71 0.79 5.64 -0.95
N ASN A 72 0.40 6.63 -0.14
CA ASN A 72 -0.45 7.72 -0.63
C ASN A 72 0.23 8.49 -1.76
N ASP A 73 1.52 8.83 -1.62
CA ASP A 73 2.25 9.53 -2.67
C ASP A 73 2.33 8.69 -3.96
N LYS A 74 2.64 7.40 -3.83
CA LYS A 74 2.68 6.47 -4.96
C LYS A 74 1.32 6.30 -5.62
N ALA A 75 0.25 6.19 -4.83
CA ALA A 75 -1.11 6.07 -5.32
C ALA A 75 -1.55 7.32 -6.09
N ASN A 76 -1.23 8.50 -5.59
CA ASN A 76 -1.54 9.76 -6.27
C ASN A 76 -0.81 9.87 -7.61
N LEU A 77 0.50 9.59 -7.65
CA LEU A 77 1.27 9.59 -8.89
C LEU A 77 0.72 8.57 -9.90
N TRP A 78 0.37 7.38 -9.44
CA TRP A 78 -0.26 6.36 -10.26
C TRP A 78 -1.60 6.82 -10.80
N LEU A 79 -2.43 7.42 -9.95
CA LEU A 79 -3.75 7.93 -10.32
C LEU A 79 -3.66 9.03 -11.38
N GLU A 80 -2.78 10.01 -11.19
CA GLU A 80 -2.55 11.08 -12.15
C GLU A 80 -2.11 10.54 -13.52
N LYS A 81 -1.18 9.58 -13.52
CA LYS A 81 -0.73 8.93 -14.75
C LYS A 81 -1.86 8.19 -15.45
N ASN A 82 -2.71 7.48 -14.70
CA ASN A 82 -3.74 6.62 -15.29
C ASN A 82 -5.04 7.36 -15.60
N LYS A 83 -5.34 8.49 -14.97
CA LYS A 83 -6.49 9.34 -15.33
C LYS A 83 -6.52 9.71 -16.81
N LYS A 84 -5.36 9.93 -17.40
CA LYS A 84 -5.23 10.28 -18.82
C LYS A 84 -5.56 9.12 -19.77
N LEU A 85 -5.56 7.90 -19.27
CA LEU A 85 -5.86 6.68 -20.03
C LEU A 85 -7.35 6.27 -19.94
N LEU A 86 -8.11 6.93 -19.05
CA LEU A 86 -9.53 6.63 -18.90
C LEU A 86 -10.31 7.15 -20.09
N LEU A 87 -11.08 6.27 -20.72
CA LEU A 87 -12.02 6.64 -21.75
C LEU A 87 -13.23 7.36 -21.14
N PRO A 88 -13.89 8.31 -21.86
CA PRO A 88 -15.07 9.02 -21.36
C PRO A 88 -16.34 8.15 -21.48
N VAL A 89 -16.32 6.99 -20.86
CA VAL A 89 -17.42 6.01 -20.83
C VAL A 89 -17.70 5.58 -19.41
N ASN A 90 -18.85 4.96 -19.18
CA ASN A 90 -19.17 4.38 -17.86
C ASN A 90 -18.20 3.26 -17.52
N HIS A 91 -17.65 3.29 -16.30
CA HIS A 91 -16.74 2.29 -15.79
C HIS A 91 -17.43 1.48 -14.69
N PHE A 92 -17.30 0.17 -14.77
CA PHE A 92 -17.84 -0.77 -13.79
C PHE A 92 -16.70 -1.56 -13.15
N MET A 93 -16.74 -1.74 -11.83
CA MET A 93 -15.83 -2.62 -11.13
C MET A 93 -16.47 -4.00 -10.99
N VAL A 94 -15.85 -5.01 -11.62
CA VAL A 94 -16.29 -6.41 -11.50
C VAL A 94 -15.30 -7.13 -10.59
N THR A 95 -15.81 -7.77 -9.53
CA THR A 95 -14.98 -8.50 -8.56
C THR A 95 -15.23 -10.01 -8.70
N PHE A 96 -14.17 -10.76 -8.96
CA PHE A 96 -14.17 -12.21 -8.97
C PHE A 96 -13.59 -12.75 -7.66
N THR A 97 -14.33 -13.62 -6.98
CA THR A 97 -13.91 -14.20 -5.70
C THR A 97 -13.84 -15.71 -5.78
N LEU A 98 -13.00 -16.29 -4.94
CA LEU A 98 -12.93 -17.75 -4.78
C LEU A 98 -13.98 -18.21 -3.76
N PRO A 99 -14.72 -19.31 -4.04
CA PRO A 99 -15.54 -19.99 -3.08
C PRO A 99 -14.75 -20.39 -1.83
N ALA A 100 -15.43 -20.46 -0.67
CA ALA A 100 -14.78 -20.73 0.60
C ALA A 100 -14.03 -22.08 0.59
N GLU A 101 -14.59 -23.07 -0.07
CA GLU A 101 -14.08 -24.45 -0.18
C GLU A 101 -12.73 -24.51 -0.89
N LEU A 102 -12.48 -23.61 -1.85
CA LEU A 102 -11.25 -23.56 -2.63
C LEU A 102 -10.12 -22.74 -1.96
N ARG A 103 -10.41 -21.99 -0.88
CA ARG A 103 -9.43 -21.09 -0.26
C ARG A 103 -8.23 -21.83 0.30
N THR A 104 -8.41 -22.98 0.93
CA THR A 104 -7.32 -23.79 1.49
C THR A 104 -6.42 -24.32 0.40
N LEU A 105 -7.01 -24.85 -0.68
CA LEU A 105 -6.26 -25.36 -1.84
C LEU A 105 -5.52 -24.21 -2.57
N ALA A 106 -6.14 -23.04 -2.68
CA ALA A 106 -5.53 -21.87 -3.26
C ALA A 106 -4.31 -21.37 -2.46
N ARG A 107 -4.34 -21.48 -1.13
CA ARG A 107 -3.18 -21.13 -0.27
C ARG A 107 -1.97 -22.01 -0.55
N SER A 108 -2.17 -23.30 -0.78
CA SER A 108 -1.09 -24.26 -1.08
C SER A 108 -0.54 -24.09 -2.50
N ASN A 109 -1.34 -23.63 -3.46
CA ASN A 109 -1.01 -23.57 -4.88
C ASN A 109 -1.30 -22.19 -5.49
N GLN A 110 -0.86 -21.11 -4.85
CA GLN A 110 -1.22 -19.74 -5.20
C GLN A 110 -1.01 -19.39 -6.68
N LYS A 111 0.18 -19.72 -7.22
CA LYS A 111 0.52 -19.39 -8.61
C LYS A 111 -0.45 -20.02 -9.62
N LEU A 112 -0.76 -21.29 -9.43
CA LEU A 112 -1.68 -22.02 -10.30
C LEU A 112 -3.10 -21.47 -10.19
N PHE A 113 -3.60 -21.30 -8.95
CA PHE A 113 -4.94 -20.80 -8.71
C PHE A 113 -5.18 -19.39 -9.26
N TYR A 114 -4.26 -18.46 -9.02
CA TYR A 114 -4.38 -17.12 -9.58
C TYR A 114 -4.32 -17.12 -11.10
N SER A 115 -3.48 -17.97 -11.71
CA SER A 115 -3.44 -18.10 -13.16
C SER A 115 -4.78 -18.59 -13.73
N ILE A 116 -5.41 -19.58 -13.10
CA ILE A 116 -6.73 -20.09 -13.49
C ILE A 116 -7.80 -19.01 -13.29
N LEU A 117 -7.80 -18.33 -12.14
CA LEU A 117 -8.76 -17.27 -11.84
C LEU A 117 -8.69 -16.14 -12.88
N PHE A 118 -7.50 -15.67 -13.22
CA PHE A 118 -7.33 -14.63 -14.25
C PHE A 118 -7.82 -15.08 -15.62
N LYS A 119 -7.50 -16.30 -16.04
CA LYS A 119 -7.98 -16.85 -17.31
C LYS A 119 -9.51 -16.99 -17.35
N ALA A 120 -10.10 -17.47 -16.26
CA ALA A 120 -11.54 -17.64 -16.16
C ALA A 120 -12.27 -16.28 -16.18
N SER A 121 -11.77 -15.30 -15.40
CA SER A 121 -12.36 -13.97 -15.34
C SER A 121 -12.25 -13.24 -16.69
N SER A 122 -11.10 -13.31 -17.37
CA SER A 122 -10.91 -12.73 -18.70
C SER A 122 -11.90 -13.32 -19.71
N LYS A 123 -12.00 -14.65 -19.79
CA LYS A 123 -12.97 -15.31 -20.68
C LYS A 123 -14.42 -14.97 -20.37
N THR A 124 -14.75 -14.80 -19.09
CA THR A 124 -16.10 -14.38 -18.68
C THR A 124 -16.40 -12.97 -19.17
N MET A 125 -15.46 -12.05 -18.98
CA MET A 125 -15.60 -10.68 -19.46
C MET A 125 -15.72 -10.60 -20.98
N GLU A 126 -14.91 -11.35 -21.73
CA GLU A 126 -15.01 -11.44 -23.19
C GLU A 126 -16.40 -11.89 -23.63
N LYS A 127 -16.96 -12.94 -23.02
CA LYS A 127 -18.31 -13.44 -23.35
C LYS A 127 -19.42 -12.44 -23.03
N LEU A 128 -19.26 -11.67 -21.94
CA LEU A 128 -20.26 -10.66 -21.53
C LEU A 128 -20.17 -9.37 -22.37
N SER A 129 -19.02 -9.09 -22.98
CA SER A 129 -18.80 -7.90 -23.80
C SER A 129 -19.20 -8.07 -25.28
N ILE A 130 -19.54 -9.28 -25.71
CA ILE A 130 -20.07 -9.51 -27.06
C ILE A 130 -21.55 -9.11 -27.05
N PRO A 131 -21.98 -8.07 -27.80
CA PRO A 131 -23.41 -7.75 -27.92
C PRO A 131 -24.15 -8.91 -28.60
N LEU A 132 -25.27 -9.28 -27.99
CA LEU A 132 -26.22 -10.23 -28.55
C LEU A 132 -26.81 -9.69 -29.87
#